data_205e6b3cf62e7c6394b24bfd9ebcd438
#
_entry.id   205e6b3cf62e7c6394b24bfd9ebcd438
#
_cell.length_a   1.000
_cell.length_b   1.000
_cell.length_c   1.000
_cell.angle_alpha   90.00
_cell.angle_beta   90.00
_cell.angle_gamma   90.00
#
_symmetry.space_group_name_H-M   'P 1'
#
loop_
_entity.id
_entity.type
_entity.pdbx_description
1 polymer ?
#
loop_
_entity_poly.entity_id
_entity_poly.type
_entity_poly.pdbx_seq_one_letter_code
_entity_poly.pdbx_strand_id
1 'polypeptide(L)'
;MQNVLRNPLASSSTLGVSQGASFGAALAIICLDAGSQINTASASSAALTITNPYMVSVCAFLGGMLTTVVILALSKLRDSTPSVMVLAGVAISSMFTGGTTLLQYFADDVMVSTIVYWTFGNLGRAGWREIAIIALLSFAAFVFFVSNRWNYNALESGHDSAKSLGVNTSLLVPFSLAFCALISSVSVAFTGCISFIGLIAPHIMRR
;
A
#
# COMPACT_ATOMS: atom_id res chain seq x y z
N MET A 1 5.44 -0.52 -11.15
CA MET A 1 6.07 0.61 -10.43
C MET A 1 7.50 0.85 -10.87
N GLN A 2 8.40 -0.12 -10.81
CA GLN A 2 9.83 0.07 -11.11
C GLN A 2 10.10 0.64 -12.51
N ASN A 3 9.46 0.11 -13.55
CA ASN A 3 9.62 0.60 -14.93
C ASN A 3 9.05 2.02 -15.09
N VAL A 4 7.92 2.32 -14.45
CA VAL A 4 7.28 3.64 -14.52
C VAL A 4 8.12 4.72 -13.83
N LEU A 5 8.71 4.40 -12.68
CA LEU A 5 9.58 5.30 -11.92
C LEU A 5 11.05 5.20 -12.32
N ARG A 6 11.38 4.33 -13.27
CA ARG A 6 12.76 4.05 -13.69
C ARG A 6 13.73 3.89 -12.54
N ASN A 7 13.24 3.29 -11.47
CA ASN A 7 13.99 3.06 -10.24
C ASN A 7 13.77 1.62 -9.78
N PRO A 8 14.80 0.77 -9.76
CA PRO A 8 14.69 -0.63 -9.34
C PRO A 8 14.32 -0.79 -7.85
N LEU A 9 14.51 0.25 -7.05
CA LEU A 9 14.16 0.27 -5.62
C LEU A 9 12.74 0.78 -5.37
N ALA A 10 11.98 1.12 -6.42
CA ALA A 10 10.61 1.57 -6.26
C ALA A 10 9.68 0.41 -5.91
N SER A 11 8.93 0.57 -4.83
CA SER A 11 7.91 -0.36 -4.34
C SER A 11 6.72 0.42 -3.78
N SER A 12 5.64 -0.27 -3.43
CA SER A 12 4.49 0.36 -2.76
C SER A 12 4.86 0.94 -1.38
N SER A 13 5.81 0.31 -0.69
CA SER A 13 6.30 0.82 0.59
C SER A 13 7.12 2.10 0.44
N THR A 14 7.94 2.22 -0.61
CA THR A 14 8.71 3.45 -0.88
C THR A 14 7.83 4.63 -1.30
N LEU A 15 6.64 4.36 -1.83
CA LEU A 15 5.61 5.36 -2.12
C LEU A 15 4.68 5.64 -0.92
N GLY A 16 4.94 5.03 0.24
CA GLY A 16 4.20 5.30 1.47
C GLY A 16 2.83 4.64 1.58
N VAL A 17 2.44 3.78 0.65
CA VAL A 17 1.14 3.10 0.68
C VAL A 17 0.98 2.24 1.93
N SER A 18 2.04 1.53 2.33
CA SER A 18 2.04 0.70 3.54
C SER A 18 1.91 1.53 4.82
N GLN A 19 2.60 2.67 4.90
CA GLN A 19 2.54 3.58 6.05
C GLN A 19 1.19 4.27 6.15
N GLY A 20 0.62 4.68 5.01
CA GLY A 20 -0.75 5.20 4.96
C GLY A 20 -1.79 4.16 5.40
N ALA A 21 -1.63 2.90 4.99
CA ALA A 21 -2.49 1.81 5.43
C ALA A 21 -2.34 1.54 6.94
N SER A 22 -1.12 1.56 7.47
CA SER A 22 -0.87 1.41 8.92
C SER A 22 -1.49 2.54 9.73
N PHE A 23 -1.39 3.78 9.25
CA PHE A 23 -2.06 4.92 9.87
C PHE A 23 -3.58 4.78 9.86
N GLY A 24 -4.17 4.38 8.72
CA GLY A 24 -5.60 4.11 8.61
C GLY A 24 -6.08 3.00 9.55
N ALA A 25 -5.29 1.91 9.68
CA ALA A 25 -5.58 0.84 10.62
C ALA A 25 -5.49 1.32 12.09
N ALA A 26 -4.46 2.09 12.44
CA ALA A 26 -4.30 2.67 13.78
C ALA A 26 -5.47 3.59 14.13
N LEU A 27 -5.90 4.42 13.18
CA LEU A 27 -7.05 5.30 13.34
C LEU A 27 -8.33 4.49 13.59
N ALA A 28 -8.56 3.40 12.86
CA ALA A 28 -9.71 2.52 13.07
C ALA A 28 -9.69 1.86 14.46
N ILE A 29 -8.52 1.39 14.89
CA ILE A 29 -8.37 0.69 16.18
C ILE A 29 -8.59 1.65 17.35
N ILE A 30 -8.06 2.88 17.27
CA ILE A 30 -8.10 3.84 18.39
C ILE A 30 -9.38 4.68 18.36
N CYS A 31 -9.72 5.28 17.20
CA CYS A 31 -10.81 6.26 17.13
C CYS A 31 -12.18 5.63 16.88
N LEU A 32 -12.25 4.45 16.24
CA LEU A 32 -13.51 3.76 15.92
C LEU A 32 -13.76 2.55 16.80
N ASP A 33 -12.98 2.39 17.86
CA ASP A 33 -13.07 1.29 18.83
C ASP A 33 -13.15 -0.11 18.16
N ALA A 34 -12.53 -0.22 16.99
CA ALA A 34 -12.38 -1.49 16.27
C ALA A 34 -11.30 -2.38 16.90
N GLY A 35 -10.68 -1.87 17.97
CA GLY A 35 -9.63 -2.52 18.74
C GLY A 35 -10.11 -3.70 19.57
N SER A 36 -9.15 -4.41 20.11
CA SER A 36 -9.32 -5.63 20.87
C SER A 36 -10.08 -5.38 22.17
N GLN A 37 -11.17 -6.13 22.39
CA GLN A 37 -11.67 -6.39 23.74
C GLN A 37 -10.94 -7.63 24.28
N ILE A 38 -10.36 -7.50 25.47
CA ILE A 38 -9.88 -8.67 26.20
C ILE A 38 -11.12 -9.46 26.60
N ASN A 39 -11.42 -10.54 25.88
CA ASN A 39 -12.42 -11.48 26.31
C ASN A 39 -11.90 -12.22 27.57
N THR A 40 -12.19 -11.68 28.75
CA THR A 40 -11.88 -12.28 30.03
C THR A 40 -12.70 -13.56 30.31
N ALA A 41 -13.57 -13.98 29.39
CA ALA A 41 -14.44 -15.14 29.54
C ALA A 41 -13.74 -16.50 29.38
N SER A 42 -12.49 -16.54 28.94
CA SER A 42 -11.70 -17.78 28.85
C SER A 42 -10.28 -17.52 29.32
N ALA A 43 -10.03 -17.86 30.57
CA ALA A 43 -8.77 -17.68 31.28
C ALA A 43 -7.56 -18.48 30.73
N SER A 44 -7.63 -19.08 29.56
CA SER A 44 -6.57 -19.94 29.02
C SER A 44 -5.85 -19.43 27.76
N SER A 45 -6.29 -18.34 27.14
CA SER A 45 -5.53 -17.69 26.08
C SER A 45 -5.99 -16.24 25.92
N ALA A 46 -5.19 -15.28 26.34
CA ALA A 46 -5.35 -13.86 26.01
C ALA A 46 -5.07 -13.66 24.51
N ALA A 47 -6.00 -14.08 23.66
CA ALA A 47 -5.91 -13.84 22.23
C ALA A 47 -6.37 -12.41 21.94
N LEU A 48 -5.49 -11.58 21.41
CA LEU A 48 -5.82 -10.26 20.88
C LEU A 48 -6.74 -10.45 19.68
N THR A 49 -8.05 -10.29 19.86
CA THR A 49 -9.04 -10.39 18.79
C THR A 49 -9.51 -9.00 18.39
N ILE A 50 -9.41 -8.68 17.11
CA ILE A 50 -9.94 -7.43 16.55
C ILE A 50 -11.46 -7.54 16.52
N THR A 51 -12.16 -6.63 17.15
CA THR A 51 -13.64 -6.65 17.27
C THR A 51 -14.33 -6.53 15.91
N ASN A 52 -13.80 -5.66 15.04
CA ASN A 52 -14.33 -5.46 13.69
C ASN A 52 -13.20 -5.47 12.63
N PRO A 53 -12.75 -6.65 12.16
CA PRO A 53 -11.63 -6.76 11.21
C PRO A 53 -11.90 -6.07 9.87
N TYR A 54 -13.16 -6.03 9.43
CA TYR A 54 -13.53 -5.35 8.19
C TYR A 54 -13.38 -3.83 8.27
N MET A 55 -13.71 -3.23 9.42
CA MET A 55 -13.55 -1.79 9.63
C MET A 55 -12.07 -1.39 9.57
N VAL A 56 -11.21 -2.16 10.22
CA VAL A 56 -9.76 -1.95 10.16
C VAL A 56 -9.25 -2.08 8.73
N SER A 57 -9.70 -3.10 8.00
CA SER A 57 -9.32 -3.31 6.60
C SER A 57 -9.78 -2.16 5.68
N VAL A 58 -11.00 -1.66 5.85
CA VAL A 58 -11.51 -0.52 5.06
C VAL A 58 -10.71 0.75 5.36
N CYS A 59 -10.46 1.07 6.62
CA CYS A 59 -9.67 2.25 6.98
C CYS A 59 -8.21 2.13 6.52
N ALA A 60 -7.62 0.94 6.60
CA ALA A 60 -6.28 0.68 6.06
C ALA A 60 -6.25 0.87 4.54
N PHE A 61 -7.24 0.35 3.82
CA PHE A 61 -7.37 0.56 2.39
C PHE A 61 -7.49 2.05 2.03
N LEU A 62 -8.36 2.79 2.72
CA LEU A 62 -8.53 4.23 2.51
C LEU A 62 -7.24 5.01 2.79
N GLY A 63 -6.52 4.68 3.86
CA GLY A 63 -5.23 5.28 4.19
C GLY A 63 -4.18 5.05 3.11
N GLY A 64 -4.07 3.83 2.58
CA GLY A 64 -3.17 3.49 1.47
C GLY A 64 -3.56 4.19 0.16
N MET A 65 -4.86 4.28 -0.14
CA MET A 65 -5.35 5.02 -1.32
C MET A 65 -5.15 6.52 -1.19
N LEU A 66 -5.35 7.09 0.00
CA LEU A 66 -5.10 8.51 0.28
C LEU A 66 -3.65 8.89 -0.04
N THR A 67 -2.69 8.08 0.40
CA THR A 67 -1.27 8.26 0.06
C THR A 67 -1.06 8.37 -1.44
N THR A 68 -1.67 7.45 -2.18
CA THR A 68 -1.54 7.40 -3.65
C THR A 68 -2.15 8.64 -4.30
N VAL A 69 -3.34 9.05 -3.86
CA VAL A 69 -4.01 10.26 -4.38
C VAL A 69 -3.14 11.49 -4.14
N VAL A 70 -2.55 11.62 -2.96
CA VAL A 70 -1.66 12.75 -2.64
C VAL A 70 -0.43 12.75 -3.54
N ILE A 71 0.22 11.61 -3.76
CA ILE A 71 1.38 11.51 -4.65
C ILE A 71 1.01 11.84 -6.10
N LEU A 72 -0.12 11.33 -6.60
CA LEU A 72 -0.59 11.62 -7.95
C LEU A 72 -0.99 13.10 -8.11
N ALA A 73 -1.58 13.71 -7.09
CA ALA A 73 -1.88 15.14 -7.09
C ALA A 73 -0.61 15.99 -7.15
N LEU A 74 0.39 15.66 -6.32
CA LEU A 74 1.71 16.32 -6.35
C LEU A 74 2.42 16.15 -7.69
N SER A 75 2.29 14.96 -8.30
CA SER A 75 2.85 14.69 -9.62
C SER A 75 2.25 15.57 -10.72
N LYS A 76 0.98 15.93 -10.62
CA LYS A 76 0.31 16.82 -11.59
C LYS A 76 0.62 18.31 -11.39
N LEU A 77 0.87 18.72 -10.15
CA LEU A 77 1.12 20.14 -9.82
C LEU A 77 2.46 20.65 -10.35
N ARG A 78 3.40 19.77 -10.60
CA ARG A 78 4.72 20.13 -11.12
C ARG A 78 5.17 18.99 -12.02
N ASP A 79 5.72 19.26 -13.19
CA ASP A 79 6.31 18.24 -14.08
C ASP A 79 7.37 17.41 -13.32
N SER A 80 6.86 16.48 -12.50
CA SER A 80 7.65 15.80 -11.48
C SER A 80 8.46 14.71 -12.13
N THR A 81 9.76 14.81 -11.98
CA THR A 81 10.66 13.70 -12.31
C THR A 81 10.37 12.49 -11.40
N PRO A 82 10.63 11.27 -11.85
CA PRO A 82 10.44 10.06 -11.04
C PRO A 82 11.12 10.13 -9.67
N SER A 83 12.25 10.81 -9.56
CA SER A 83 12.98 11.00 -8.31
C SER A 83 12.20 11.85 -7.30
N VAL A 84 11.49 12.90 -7.77
CA VAL A 84 10.64 13.74 -6.92
C VAL A 84 9.46 12.95 -6.37
N MET A 85 8.87 12.05 -7.17
CA MET A 85 7.79 11.17 -6.70
C MET A 85 8.23 10.24 -5.58
N VAL A 86 9.43 9.66 -5.69
CA VAL A 86 10.00 8.80 -4.64
C VAL A 86 10.29 9.62 -3.38
N LEU A 87 10.88 10.81 -3.52
CA LEU A 87 11.15 11.69 -2.37
C LEU A 87 9.86 12.13 -1.67
N ALA A 88 8.84 12.50 -2.43
CA ALA A 88 7.51 12.81 -1.88
C ALA A 88 6.91 11.59 -1.15
N GLY A 89 7.06 10.38 -1.70
CA GLY A 89 6.63 9.15 -1.05
C GLY A 89 7.31 8.93 0.30
N VAL A 90 8.62 9.16 0.39
CA VAL A 90 9.37 9.06 1.66
C VAL A 90 8.89 10.11 2.67
N ALA A 91 8.68 11.36 2.24
CA ALA A 91 8.18 12.42 3.11
C ALA A 91 6.78 12.11 3.67
N ILE A 92 5.87 11.65 2.80
CA ILE A 92 4.51 11.24 3.19
C ILE A 92 4.56 10.02 4.13
N SER A 93 5.45 9.06 3.85
CA SER A 93 5.67 7.90 4.72
C SER A 93 6.07 8.34 6.13
N SER A 94 7.01 9.26 6.25
CA SER A 94 7.46 9.79 7.54
C SER A 94 6.35 10.53 8.27
N MET A 95 5.53 11.28 7.54
CA MET A 95 4.35 11.97 8.10
C MET A 95 3.34 10.98 8.67
N PHE A 96 2.98 9.91 7.94
CA PHE A 96 2.06 8.89 8.43
C PHE A 96 2.65 8.08 9.58
N THR A 97 3.95 7.78 9.55
CA THR A 97 4.63 7.10 10.67
C THR A 97 4.57 7.97 11.93
N GLY A 98 4.88 9.27 11.83
CA GLY A 98 4.76 10.22 12.94
C GLY A 98 3.33 10.32 13.45
N GLY A 99 2.34 10.38 12.55
CA GLY A 99 0.93 10.36 12.89
C GLY A 99 0.51 9.06 13.63
N THR A 100 0.98 7.91 13.18
CA THR A 100 0.73 6.63 13.86
C THR A 100 1.34 6.62 15.25
N THR A 101 2.57 7.09 15.41
CA THR A 101 3.24 7.19 16.72
C THR A 101 2.50 8.15 17.65
N LEU A 102 2.00 9.27 17.12
CA LEU A 102 1.18 10.20 17.91
C LEU A 102 -0.11 9.55 18.38
N LEU A 103 -0.81 8.81 17.53
CA LEU A 103 -2.01 8.07 17.92
C LEU A 103 -1.71 7.03 19.00
N GLN A 104 -0.60 6.29 18.86
CA GLN A 104 -0.16 5.29 19.83
C GLN A 104 0.18 5.90 21.20
N TYR A 105 0.66 7.14 21.22
CA TYR A 105 0.96 7.83 22.49
C TYR A 105 -0.29 8.07 23.35
N PHE A 106 -1.45 8.28 22.73
CA PHE A 106 -2.73 8.49 23.44
C PHE A 106 -3.56 7.21 23.61
N ALA A 107 -3.08 6.08 23.11
CA ALA A 107 -3.80 4.82 23.12
C ALA A 107 -3.41 3.97 24.35
N ASP A 108 -4.33 3.10 24.77
CA ASP A 108 -4.07 2.10 25.80
C ASP A 108 -3.12 1.01 25.32
N ASP A 109 -2.37 0.37 26.22
CA ASP A 109 -1.36 -0.66 25.92
C ASP A 109 -1.91 -1.80 25.04
N VAL A 110 -3.17 -2.17 25.23
CA VAL A 110 -3.86 -3.22 24.45
C VAL A 110 -4.04 -2.78 22.99
N MET A 111 -4.45 -1.54 22.78
CA MET A 111 -4.61 -0.95 21.43
C MET A 111 -3.26 -0.82 20.73
N VAL A 112 -2.24 -0.36 21.45
CA VAL A 112 -0.86 -0.28 20.91
C VAL A 112 -0.38 -1.67 20.50
N SER A 113 -0.53 -2.67 21.35
CA SER A 113 -0.15 -4.06 21.05
C SER A 113 -0.91 -4.59 19.83
N THR A 114 -2.18 -4.26 19.69
CA THR A 114 -3.01 -4.66 18.53
C THR A 114 -2.52 -4.01 17.23
N ILE A 115 -2.15 -2.72 17.27
CA ILE A 115 -1.60 -2.00 16.11
C ILE A 115 -0.27 -2.62 15.69
N VAL A 116 0.61 -2.89 16.67
CA VAL A 116 1.92 -3.51 16.40
C VAL A 116 1.72 -4.90 15.76
N TYR A 117 0.84 -5.73 16.34
CA TYR A 117 0.51 -7.05 15.79
C TYR A 117 -0.08 -6.97 14.37
N TRP A 118 -0.93 -5.97 14.11
CA TRP A 118 -1.49 -5.76 12.78
C TRP A 118 -0.41 -5.34 11.77
N THR A 119 0.53 -4.48 12.20
CA THR A 119 1.62 -3.95 11.36
C THR A 119 2.62 -5.04 10.93
N PHE A 120 2.82 -6.08 11.74
CA PHE A 120 3.70 -7.20 11.35
C PHE A 120 3.19 -8.03 10.17
N GLY A 121 1.90 -7.91 9.86
CA GLY A 121 1.25 -8.68 8.81
C GLY A 121 1.14 -10.17 9.10
N ASN A 122 0.04 -10.76 8.67
CA ASN A 122 -0.21 -12.20 8.83
C ASN A 122 -1.00 -12.73 7.63
N LEU A 123 -0.38 -13.57 6.82
CA LEU A 123 -1.02 -14.20 5.67
C LEU A 123 -2.17 -15.15 6.07
N GLY A 124 -2.13 -15.72 7.27
CA GLY A 124 -3.18 -16.58 7.79
C GLY A 124 -4.47 -15.86 8.20
N ARG A 125 -4.46 -14.51 8.21
CA ARG A 125 -5.66 -13.71 8.50
C ARG A 125 -6.66 -13.69 7.34
N ALA A 126 -6.18 -13.78 6.10
CA ALA A 126 -7.01 -13.71 4.90
C ALA A 126 -7.85 -14.99 4.75
N GLY A 127 -9.17 -14.86 4.76
CA GLY A 127 -10.10 -15.93 4.43
C GLY A 127 -10.23 -16.14 2.93
N TRP A 128 -11.00 -17.13 2.54
CA TRP A 128 -11.20 -17.47 1.12
C TRP A 128 -11.85 -16.34 0.31
N ARG A 129 -12.68 -15.50 0.94
CA ARG A 129 -13.30 -14.33 0.27
C ARG A 129 -12.28 -13.25 -0.04
N GLU A 130 -11.41 -12.92 0.91
CA GLU A 130 -10.35 -11.94 0.77
C GLU A 130 -9.32 -12.40 -0.27
N ILE A 131 -8.96 -13.69 -0.26
CA ILE A 131 -8.09 -14.29 -1.27
C ILE A 131 -8.70 -14.19 -2.66
N ALA A 132 -10.00 -14.44 -2.82
CA ALA A 132 -10.68 -14.31 -4.10
C ALA A 132 -10.69 -12.87 -4.62
N ILE A 133 -10.88 -11.87 -3.74
CA ILE A 133 -10.82 -10.44 -4.10
C ILE A 133 -9.41 -10.06 -4.56
N ILE A 134 -8.38 -10.45 -3.80
CA ILE A 134 -6.97 -10.18 -4.16
C ILE A 134 -6.63 -10.86 -5.50
N ALA A 135 -7.03 -12.11 -5.68
CA ALA A 135 -6.78 -12.86 -6.92
C ALA A 135 -7.45 -12.21 -8.14
N LEU A 136 -8.71 -11.78 -8.00
CA LEU A 136 -9.46 -11.12 -9.07
C LEU A 136 -8.79 -9.79 -9.47
N LEU A 137 -8.42 -8.97 -8.48
CA LEU A 137 -7.74 -7.68 -8.72
C LEU A 137 -6.35 -7.89 -9.31
N SER A 138 -5.61 -8.89 -8.83
CA SER A 138 -4.29 -9.24 -9.37
C SER A 138 -4.39 -9.73 -10.81
N PHE A 139 -5.41 -10.53 -11.14
CA PHE A 139 -5.67 -10.98 -12.50
C PHE A 139 -6.05 -9.81 -13.43
N ALA A 140 -6.94 -8.92 -12.98
CA ALA A 140 -7.30 -7.72 -13.75
C ALA A 140 -6.06 -6.84 -14.02
N ALA A 141 -5.20 -6.66 -13.04
CA ALA A 141 -3.95 -5.95 -13.21
C ALA A 141 -2.98 -6.66 -14.15
N PHE A 142 -2.86 -7.96 -14.04
CA PHE A 142 -2.03 -8.76 -14.95
C PHE A 142 -2.47 -8.54 -16.41
N VAL A 143 -3.77 -8.64 -16.69
CA VAL A 143 -4.34 -8.38 -18.01
C VAL A 143 -4.02 -6.94 -18.47
N PHE A 144 -4.21 -5.95 -17.60
CA PHE A 144 -3.89 -4.55 -17.90
C PHE A 144 -2.41 -4.35 -18.24
N PHE A 145 -1.49 -4.90 -17.45
CA PHE A 145 -0.05 -4.74 -17.68
C PHE A 145 0.43 -5.50 -18.92
N VAL A 146 -0.09 -6.70 -19.16
CA VAL A 146 0.24 -7.48 -20.37
C VAL A 146 -0.28 -6.78 -21.64
N SER A 147 -1.48 -6.21 -21.61
CA SER A 147 -2.04 -5.46 -22.73
C SER A 147 -1.22 -4.20 -23.06
N ASN A 148 -0.62 -3.57 -22.06
CA ASN A 148 0.20 -2.38 -22.20
C ASN A 148 1.72 -2.66 -22.26
N ARG A 149 2.16 -3.90 -22.42
CA ARG A 149 3.58 -4.29 -22.36
C ARG A 149 4.47 -3.49 -23.32
N TRP A 150 4.00 -3.20 -24.53
CA TRP A 150 4.75 -2.43 -25.52
C TRP A 150 4.96 -0.98 -25.09
N ASN A 151 3.94 -0.38 -24.47
CA ASN A 151 4.03 0.98 -23.95
C ASN A 151 5.03 1.08 -22.78
N TYR A 152 5.13 0.03 -21.95
CA TYR A 152 6.12 -0.01 -20.86
C TYR A 152 7.54 -0.22 -21.38
N ASN A 153 7.74 -1.02 -22.44
CA ASN A 153 9.04 -1.18 -23.07
C ASN A 153 9.51 0.14 -23.69
N ALA A 154 8.62 0.87 -24.36
CA ALA A 154 8.94 2.21 -24.86
C ALA A 154 9.29 3.19 -23.73
N LEU A 155 8.59 3.13 -22.59
CA LEU A 155 8.83 3.99 -21.43
C LEU A 155 10.21 3.73 -20.79
N GLU A 156 10.73 2.52 -20.88
CA GLU A 156 12.06 2.14 -20.37
C GLU A 156 13.18 2.92 -21.07
N SER A 157 13.01 3.25 -22.36
CA SER A 157 13.95 4.08 -23.13
C SER A 157 13.91 5.56 -22.75
N GLY A 158 12.92 6.02 -22.00
CA GLY A 158 12.75 7.38 -21.50
C GLY A 158 11.39 7.99 -21.84
N HIS A 159 11.00 9.01 -21.07
CA HIS A 159 9.71 9.70 -21.27
C HIS A 159 9.62 10.38 -22.64
N ASP A 160 10.69 11.05 -23.08
CA ASP A 160 10.71 11.77 -24.35
C ASP A 160 10.78 10.81 -25.54
N SER A 161 11.55 9.73 -25.40
CA SER A 161 11.59 8.64 -26.39
C SER A 161 10.22 7.94 -26.53
N ALA A 162 9.56 7.66 -25.42
CA ALA A 162 8.22 7.06 -25.42
C ALA A 162 7.18 7.98 -26.09
N LYS A 163 7.24 9.30 -25.83
CA LYS A 163 6.37 10.29 -26.50
C LYS A 163 6.61 10.32 -28.00
N SER A 164 7.87 10.28 -28.43
CA SER A 164 8.23 10.25 -29.87
C SER A 164 7.69 8.99 -30.57
N LEU A 165 7.56 7.88 -29.83
CA LEU A 165 6.96 6.63 -30.29
C LEU A 165 5.42 6.63 -30.22
N GLY A 166 4.79 7.76 -29.87
CA GLY A 166 3.34 7.91 -29.80
C GLY A 166 2.69 7.41 -28.50
N VAL A 167 3.47 7.05 -27.47
CA VAL A 167 2.93 6.61 -26.19
C VAL A 167 2.49 7.82 -25.37
N ASN A 168 1.23 7.81 -24.91
CA ASN A 168 0.70 8.84 -24.03
C ASN A 168 1.19 8.60 -22.57
N THR A 169 2.40 9.07 -22.27
CA THR A 169 3.04 8.90 -20.96
C THR A 169 2.30 9.62 -19.85
N SER A 170 1.62 10.74 -20.16
CA SER A 170 0.86 11.53 -19.17
C SER A 170 -0.38 10.82 -18.63
N LEU A 171 -0.92 9.84 -19.35
CA LEU A 171 -1.99 8.97 -18.89
C LEU A 171 -1.43 7.65 -18.35
N LEU A 172 -0.49 7.04 -19.09
CA LEU A 172 0.04 5.71 -18.73
C LEU A 172 0.67 5.68 -17.33
N VAL A 173 1.47 6.68 -16.99
CA VAL A 173 2.19 6.74 -15.69
C VAL A 173 1.24 6.81 -14.50
N PRO A 174 0.31 7.80 -14.40
CA PRO A 174 -0.57 7.88 -13.25
C PRO A 174 -1.55 6.71 -13.16
N PHE A 175 -2.07 6.20 -14.28
CA PHE A 175 -2.93 5.01 -14.27
C PHE A 175 -2.18 3.78 -13.75
N SER A 176 -0.95 3.57 -14.20
CA SER A 176 -0.12 2.45 -13.74
C SER A 176 0.17 2.52 -12.25
N LEU A 177 0.51 3.71 -11.75
CA LEU A 177 0.76 3.92 -10.32
C LEU A 177 -0.50 3.71 -9.50
N ALA A 178 -1.64 4.24 -9.96
CA ALA A 178 -2.93 4.04 -9.30
C ALA A 178 -3.32 2.56 -9.21
N PHE A 179 -3.16 1.81 -10.31
CA PHE A 179 -3.44 0.36 -10.33
C PHE A 179 -2.53 -0.42 -9.38
N CYS A 180 -1.22 -0.14 -9.43
CA CYS A 180 -0.28 -0.77 -8.50
C CYS A 180 -0.59 -0.47 -7.04
N ALA A 181 -0.95 0.78 -6.74
CA ALA A 181 -1.28 1.20 -5.40
C ALA A 181 -2.60 0.60 -4.91
N LEU A 182 -3.61 0.49 -5.78
CA LEU A 182 -4.87 -0.15 -5.47
C LEU A 182 -4.66 -1.61 -5.04
N ILE A 183 -3.91 -2.39 -5.82
CA ILE A 183 -3.60 -3.78 -5.49
C ILE A 183 -2.82 -3.88 -4.19
N SER A 184 -1.81 -3.02 -4.03
CA SER A 184 -1.00 -2.99 -2.80
C SER A 184 -1.84 -2.60 -1.59
N SER A 185 -2.71 -1.60 -1.70
CA SER A 185 -3.59 -1.17 -0.60
C SER A 185 -4.58 -2.26 -0.19
N VAL A 186 -5.18 -2.96 -1.18
CA VAL A 186 -6.09 -4.09 -0.91
C VAL A 186 -5.34 -5.24 -0.24
N SER A 187 -4.15 -5.60 -0.77
CA SER A 187 -3.35 -6.66 -0.17
C SER A 187 -2.96 -6.33 1.27
N VAL A 188 -2.42 -5.13 1.52
CA VAL A 188 -2.03 -4.67 2.86
C VAL A 188 -3.23 -4.59 3.80
N ALA A 189 -4.40 -4.16 3.31
CA ALA A 189 -5.62 -4.06 4.13
C ALA A 189 -6.07 -5.41 4.70
N PHE A 190 -5.87 -6.50 3.96
CA PHE A 190 -6.26 -7.84 4.41
C PHE A 190 -5.14 -8.62 5.11
N THR A 191 -3.89 -8.49 4.64
CA THR A 191 -2.77 -9.27 5.17
C THR A 191 -1.90 -8.51 6.16
N GLY A 192 -2.08 -7.19 6.29
CA GLY A 192 -1.15 -6.30 7.00
C GLY A 192 0.10 -5.98 6.19
N CYS A 193 1.05 -5.27 6.79
CA CYS A 193 2.25 -4.81 6.11
C CYS A 193 3.33 -5.90 6.09
N ILE A 194 3.61 -6.45 4.92
CA ILE A 194 4.73 -7.36 4.74
C ILE A 194 5.86 -6.60 4.05
N SER A 195 6.90 -6.28 4.81
CA SER A 195 8.03 -5.52 4.31
C SER A 195 8.84 -6.31 3.28
N PHE A 196 9.49 -5.59 2.37
CA PHE A 196 10.42 -6.10 1.35
C PHE A 196 9.85 -7.01 0.25
N ILE A 197 8.65 -7.57 0.33
CA ILE A 197 8.07 -8.40 -0.73
C ILE A 197 8.05 -7.66 -2.08
N GLY A 198 7.70 -6.37 -2.06
CA GLY A 198 7.68 -5.52 -3.25
C GLY A 198 9.04 -5.31 -3.93
N LEU A 199 10.15 -5.58 -3.24
CA LEU A 199 11.50 -5.48 -3.78
C LEU A 199 12.06 -6.85 -4.16
N ILE A 200 11.79 -7.87 -3.36
CA ILE A 200 12.33 -9.23 -3.55
C ILE A 200 11.72 -9.89 -4.79
N ALA A 201 10.39 -9.81 -4.94
CA ALA A 201 9.69 -10.46 -6.05
C ALA A 201 10.19 -10.01 -7.44
N PRO A 202 10.30 -8.71 -7.76
CA PRO A 202 10.85 -8.27 -9.04
C PRO A 202 12.35 -8.59 -9.20
N HIS A 203 13.11 -8.63 -8.10
CA HIS A 203 14.52 -8.98 -8.16
C HIS A 203 14.76 -10.44 -8.56
N ILE A 204 13.97 -11.35 -8.00
CA ILE A 204 14.03 -12.78 -8.37
C ILE A 204 13.62 -13.00 -9.84
N MET A 205 12.59 -12.27 -10.31
CA MET A 205 12.08 -12.43 -11.68
C MET A 205 13.00 -11.86 -12.76
N ARG A 206 13.96 -10.98 -12.42
CA ARG A 206 14.94 -10.40 -13.35
C ARG A 206 16.21 -11.24 -13.52
N ARG A 207 16.36 -12.29 -12.74
CA ARG A 207 17.49 -13.23 -12.83
C ARG A 207 17.21 -14.32 -13.85
#